data_06849c3007cb8c75fe4ce702fab3de06
#
_entry.id   06849c3007cb8c75fe4ce702fab3de06
#
_cell.length_a   1.000
_cell.length_b   1.000
_cell.length_c   1.000
_cell.angle_alpha   90.00
_cell.angle_beta   90.00
_cell.angle_gamma   90.00
#
_symmetry.space_group_name_H-M   'P 1'
#
loop_
_entity.id
_entity.type
_entity.pdbx_description
1 polymer ?
#
loop_
_entity_poly.entity_id
_entity_poly.type
_entity_poly.pdbx_seq_one_letter_code
_entity_poly.pdbx_strand_id
1 'polypeptide(L)'
;MKSKIIFLVVFVLCLSMAFSFEKTERLSLSADGIDKLMIDCGSGFLRVTGEDSLKAIEVEAEIIVRGKSDRDMEEYVADNVRLELKRQGNRAVLVSDFKNSVRGISFRERVINLTVRTPKNLDVEVDDGSGEIDIAQINGNIRIDDGSGTITIRGIRGDVEIDDGSGTIEVSDVTGNVMVDDGSGTIDLTNVEKDVEVTDGSGSITIDTVGGDVIIKDDGSGGLRIRNVKGRVVK
;
A
#
# COMPACT_ATOMS: atom_id res chain seq x y z
N MET A 1 30.39 2.50 8.59
CA MET A 1 30.53 1.96 7.22
C MET A 1 29.49 2.64 6.35
N LYS A 2 29.91 3.27 5.24
CA LYS A 2 28.96 3.97 4.35
C LYS A 2 28.20 2.92 3.54
N SER A 3 26.88 2.85 3.70
CA SER A 3 26.01 2.02 2.87
C SER A 3 26.14 2.46 1.42
N LYS A 4 26.55 1.56 0.55
CA LYS A 4 26.59 1.82 -0.90
C LYS A 4 25.20 1.55 -1.45
N ILE A 5 24.50 2.62 -1.81
CA ILE A 5 23.30 2.55 -2.64
C ILE A 5 23.80 2.24 -4.07
N ILE A 6 23.41 1.11 -4.61
CA ILE A 6 23.72 0.75 -6.00
C ILE A 6 22.53 1.22 -6.84
N PHE A 7 22.71 2.29 -7.60
CA PHE A 7 21.78 2.70 -8.64
C PHE A 7 22.06 1.87 -9.90
N LEU A 8 21.09 1.07 -10.32
CA LEU A 8 21.10 0.47 -11.65
C LEU A 8 19.99 1.13 -12.47
N VAL A 9 20.34 1.99 -13.40
CA VAL A 9 19.42 2.59 -14.36
C VAL A 9 19.31 1.67 -15.56
N VAL A 10 18.13 1.18 -15.89
CA VAL A 10 17.87 0.38 -17.08
C VAL A 10 17.00 1.18 -18.04
N PHE A 11 17.43 1.23 -19.27
CA PHE A 11 16.89 2.04 -20.36
C PHE A 11 15.62 1.43 -20.97
N VAL A 12 14.67 2.27 -21.35
CA VAL A 12 13.32 1.96 -21.81
C VAL A 12 13.16 2.13 -23.30
N LEU A 13 12.37 1.27 -23.89
CA LEU A 13 11.93 1.31 -25.27
C LEU A 13 10.72 2.24 -25.40
N CYS A 14 10.85 3.29 -26.18
CA CYS A 14 9.79 4.24 -26.47
C CYS A 14 9.04 3.85 -27.76
N LEU A 15 7.75 3.57 -27.67
CA LEU A 15 6.88 3.48 -28.85
C LEU A 15 5.52 4.13 -28.57
N SER A 16 5.19 5.10 -29.46
CA SER A 16 3.86 5.60 -29.85
C SER A 16 3.20 6.79 -29.13
N MET A 17 3.12 7.88 -29.87
CA MET A 17 2.04 8.84 -30.16
C MET A 17 0.95 9.13 -29.10
N ALA A 18 1.32 9.31 -27.87
CA ALA A 18 0.70 10.23 -26.93
C ALA A 18 1.85 10.75 -26.10
N PHE A 19 1.87 12.03 -25.79
CA PHE A 19 2.91 12.65 -25.00
C PHE A 19 2.98 11.98 -23.61
N SER A 20 3.69 10.86 -23.53
CA SER A 20 3.83 9.99 -22.36
C SER A 20 5.31 9.81 -22.06
N PHE A 21 5.69 10.09 -20.84
CA PHE A 21 7.01 9.75 -20.31
C PHE A 21 6.83 8.60 -19.32
N GLU A 22 7.59 7.54 -19.53
CA GLU A 22 7.60 6.37 -18.68
C GLU A 22 9.03 6.03 -18.32
N LYS A 23 9.29 5.84 -17.01
CA LYS A 23 10.61 5.51 -16.50
C LYS A 23 10.49 4.50 -15.38
N THR A 24 11.30 3.44 -15.43
CA THR A 24 11.41 2.48 -14.33
C THR A 24 12.69 2.74 -13.55
N GLU A 25 12.56 2.89 -12.24
CA GLU A 25 13.68 2.98 -11.29
C GLU A 25 13.67 1.79 -10.33
N ARG A 26 14.86 1.33 -9.93
CA ARG A 26 15.02 0.24 -8.98
C ARG A 26 15.86 0.69 -7.81
N LEU A 27 15.34 0.44 -6.60
CA LEU A 27 16.04 0.71 -5.35
C LEU A 27 16.21 -0.60 -4.58
N SER A 28 17.27 -0.67 -3.79
CA SER A 28 17.49 -1.81 -2.90
C SER A 28 18.16 -1.36 -1.61
N LEU A 29 17.70 -1.90 -0.48
CA LEU A 29 18.24 -1.64 0.84
C LEU A 29 18.39 -2.96 1.58
N SER A 30 19.59 -3.22 2.17
CA SER A 30 19.75 -4.37 3.05
C SER A 30 18.75 -4.33 4.21
N ALA A 31 18.07 -5.44 4.44
CA ALA A 31 17.12 -5.58 5.55
C ALA A 31 17.78 -6.02 6.87
N ASP A 32 19.10 -6.17 6.92
CA ASP A 32 19.82 -6.56 8.14
C ASP A 32 19.60 -5.55 9.27
N GLY A 33 19.00 -6.00 10.38
CA GLY A 33 18.61 -5.16 11.52
C GLY A 33 17.51 -4.14 11.21
N ILE A 34 16.67 -4.40 10.22
CA ILE A 34 15.41 -3.70 9.97
C ILE A 34 14.25 -4.53 10.53
N ASP A 35 13.38 -3.91 11.28
CA ASP A 35 12.19 -4.52 11.87
C ASP A 35 10.91 -4.03 11.20
N LYS A 36 10.93 -2.82 10.58
CA LYS A 36 9.76 -2.19 9.98
C LYS A 36 10.08 -1.57 8.63
N LEU A 37 9.18 -1.73 7.67
CA LEU A 37 9.13 -1.00 6.41
C LEU A 37 8.00 0.04 6.49
N MET A 38 8.34 1.31 6.32
CA MET A 38 7.40 2.43 6.21
C MET A 38 7.37 2.89 4.75
N ILE A 39 6.18 3.04 4.19
CA ILE A 39 5.94 3.48 2.81
C ILE A 39 5.03 4.69 2.86
N ASP A 40 5.51 5.81 2.30
CA ASP A 40 4.77 7.06 2.10
C ASP A 40 4.64 7.24 0.59
N CYS A 41 3.45 7.08 0.06
CA CYS A 41 3.16 7.15 -1.37
C CYS A 41 1.90 7.99 -1.64
N GLY A 42 1.69 8.40 -2.88
CA GLY A 42 0.64 9.36 -3.20
C GLY A 42 -0.41 8.82 -4.15
N SER A 43 -0.02 8.42 -5.35
CA SER A 43 -0.96 7.94 -6.36
C SER A 43 -0.32 6.90 -7.27
N GLY A 44 -1.10 5.94 -7.68
CA GLY A 44 -0.66 4.78 -8.45
C GLY A 44 -1.07 3.50 -7.76
N PHE A 45 -0.44 2.37 -8.10
CA PHE A 45 -0.61 1.16 -7.29
C PHE A 45 0.62 0.91 -6.41
N LEU A 46 0.38 0.36 -5.24
CA LEU A 46 1.39 -0.19 -4.35
C LEU A 46 1.18 -1.70 -4.21
N ARG A 47 2.17 -2.49 -4.63
CA ARG A 47 2.19 -3.93 -4.35
C ARG A 47 3.35 -4.27 -3.43
N VAL A 48 3.06 -4.89 -2.28
CA VAL A 48 4.06 -5.37 -1.31
C VAL A 48 3.95 -6.88 -1.17
N THR A 49 5.05 -7.59 -1.39
CA THR A 49 5.08 -9.05 -1.25
C THR A 49 6.24 -9.48 -0.35
N GLY A 50 5.91 -10.27 0.66
CA GLY A 50 6.91 -10.88 1.55
C GLY A 50 7.51 -12.16 0.97
N GLU A 51 8.82 -12.32 1.07
CA GLU A 51 9.55 -13.49 0.60
C GLU A 51 10.48 -14.09 1.67
N ASP A 52 10.53 -15.43 1.79
CA ASP A 52 11.25 -16.11 2.87
C ASP A 52 12.78 -15.99 2.77
N SER A 53 13.33 -15.94 1.59
CA SER A 53 14.79 -15.96 1.36
C SER A 53 15.39 -14.58 1.10
N LEU A 54 14.57 -13.56 1.02
CA LEU A 54 15.03 -12.22 0.69
C LEU A 54 15.76 -11.59 1.87
N LYS A 55 16.92 -10.95 1.61
CA LYS A 55 17.76 -10.27 2.60
C LYS A 55 17.80 -8.75 2.41
N ALA A 56 17.05 -8.26 1.46
CA ALA A 56 16.97 -6.85 1.12
C ALA A 56 15.51 -6.47 0.88
N ILE A 57 15.20 -5.20 1.02
CA ILE A 57 13.98 -4.60 0.51
C ILE A 57 14.31 -4.14 -0.91
N GLU A 58 13.57 -4.65 -1.88
CA GLU A 58 13.73 -4.35 -3.31
C GLU A 58 12.50 -3.60 -3.79
N VAL A 59 12.71 -2.49 -4.46
CA VAL A 59 11.65 -1.62 -4.99
C VAL A 59 11.85 -1.45 -6.48
N GLU A 60 10.80 -1.69 -7.24
CA GLU A 60 10.67 -1.27 -8.62
C GLU A 60 9.57 -0.20 -8.70
N ALA A 61 9.94 0.98 -9.18
CA ALA A 61 9.05 2.12 -9.33
C ALA A 61 8.88 2.44 -10.81
N GLU A 62 7.67 2.38 -11.31
CA GLU A 62 7.30 2.79 -12.66
C GLU A 62 6.66 4.18 -12.59
N ILE A 63 7.38 5.17 -13.10
CA ILE A 63 6.96 6.57 -13.12
C ILE A 63 6.30 6.86 -14.46
N ILE A 64 5.02 7.25 -14.43
CA ILE A 64 4.22 7.54 -15.61
C ILE A 64 3.72 8.98 -15.52
N VAL A 65 4.08 9.79 -16.54
CA VAL A 65 3.59 11.16 -16.68
C VAL A 65 3.03 11.36 -18.08
N ARG A 66 1.74 11.73 -18.15
CA ARG A 66 1.06 12.04 -19.43
C ARG A 66 0.60 13.48 -19.46
N GLY A 67 0.94 14.20 -20.50
CA GLY A 67 0.61 15.62 -20.63
C GLY A 67 0.34 16.05 -22.06
N LYS A 68 0.34 17.37 -22.28
CA LYS A 68 0.02 17.97 -23.57
C LYS A 68 1.25 18.27 -24.46
N SER A 69 2.47 18.12 -23.95
CA SER A 69 3.70 18.41 -24.69
C SER A 69 4.86 17.53 -24.21
N ASP A 70 5.74 17.09 -25.14
CA ASP A 70 6.86 16.18 -24.87
C ASP A 70 8.07 16.87 -24.22
N ARG A 71 8.24 18.16 -24.45
CA ARG A 71 9.54 18.79 -24.21
C ARG A 71 9.96 18.92 -22.76
N ASP A 72 9.00 18.84 -21.84
CA ASP A 72 9.23 19.21 -20.45
C ASP A 72 9.00 18.06 -19.45
N MET A 73 8.67 16.83 -19.94
CA MET A 73 8.30 15.76 -19.05
C MET A 73 9.48 15.09 -18.37
N GLU A 74 10.58 14.89 -19.07
CA GLU A 74 11.79 14.31 -18.48
C GLU A 74 12.41 15.25 -17.44
N GLU A 75 12.51 16.54 -17.78
CA GLU A 75 12.98 17.58 -16.84
C GLU A 75 12.01 17.71 -15.66
N TYR A 76 10.68 17.69 -15.95
CA TYR A 76 9.68 17.71 -14.90
C TYR A 76 9.82 16.53 -13.93
N VAL A 77 9.99 15.31 -14.42
CA VAL A 77 10.17 14.11 -13.59
C VAL A 77 11.47 14.23 -12.78
N ALA A 78 12.57 14.66 -13.41
CA ALA A 78 13.85 14.83 -12.73
C ALA A 78 13.78 15.82 -11.55
N ASP A 79 13.00 16.88 -11.70
CA ASP A 79 12.90 17.94 -10.70
C ASP A 79 11.82 17.69 -9.63
N ASN A 80 10.76 16.96 -9.99
CA ASN A 80 9.56 16.88 -9.18
C ASN A 80 9.27 15.51 -8.58
N VAL A 81 9.86 14.44 -9.07
CA VAL A 81 9.71 13.11 -8.45
C VAL A 81 10.64 13.02 -7.24
N ARG A 82 10.07 12.60 -6.13
CA ARG A 82 10.80 12.15 -4.95
C ARG A 82 10.63 10.65 -4.84
N LEU A 83 11.70 9.89 -5.05
CA LEU A 83 11.74 8.44 -4.88
C LEU A 83 12.98 8.09 -4.07
N GLU A 84 12.77 7.68 -2.83
CA GLU A 84 13.85 7.47 -1.88
C GLU A 84 13.58 6.23 -1.02
N LEU A 85 14.54 5.33 -0.94
CA LEU A 85 14.55 4.22 0.03
C LEU A 85 15.74 4.39 0.95
N LYS A 86 15.49 4.64 2.24
CA LYS A 86 16.53 4.96 3.22
C LYS A 86 16.35 4.19 4.52
N ARG A 87 17.47 3.90 5.19
CA ARG A 87 17.45 3.37 6.54
C ARG A 87 17.39 4.51 7.57
N GLN A 88 16.47 4.39 8.52
CA GLN A 88 16.34 5.26 9.69
C GLN A 88 16.30 4.40 10.97
N GLY A 89 17.47 4.18 11.59
CA GLY A 89 17.59 3.28 12.74
C GLY A 89 17.30 1.83 12.35
N ASN A 90 16.27 1.23 12.94
CA ASN A 90 15.75 -0.11 12.63
C ASN A 90 14.58 -0.11 11.62
N ARG A 91 14.34 1.01 10.94
CA ARG A 91 13.28 1.16 9.95
C ARG A 91 13.87 1.38 8.57
N ALA A 92 13.22 0.83 7.56
CA ALA A 92 13.36 1.25 6.17
C ALA A 92 12.23 2.22 5.85
N VAL A 93 12.55 3.34 5.22
CA VAL A 93 11.56 4.34 4.80
C VAL A 93 11.64 4.49 3.30
N LEU A 94 10.55 4.15 2.63
CA LEU A 94 10.32 4.38 1.21
C LEU A 94 9.40 5.60 1.07
N VAL A 95 9.84 6.59 0.31
CA VAL A 95 9.01 7.75 -0.03
C VAL A 95 8.90 7.83 -1.55
N SER A 96 7.67 7.96 -2.04
CA SER A 96 7.35 8.04 -3.45
C SER A 96 6.27 9.09 -3.67
N ASP A 97 6.66 10.28 -4.16
CA ASP A 97 5.75 11.41 -4.28
C ASP A 97 6.16 12.33 -5.44
N PHE A 98 5.20 13.13 -5.92
CA PHE A 98 5.45 14.27 -6.80
C PHE A 98 5.48 15.56 -5.99
N LYS A 99 6.66 16.18 -5.88
CA LYS A 99 6.81 17.51 -5.26
C LYS A 99 5.95 18.51 -6.03
N ASN A 100 4.92 19.04 -5.40
CA ASN A 100 4.10 20.19 -5.80
C ASN A 100 3.59 20.26 -7.28
N SER A 101 2.42 20.83 -7.43
CA SER A 101 1.87 21.19 -8.74
C SER A 101 2.63 22.38 -9.33
N VAL A 102 3.30 22.19 -10.45
CA VAL A 102 3.91 23.28 -11.23
C VAL A 102 2.79 24.13 -11.84
N ARG A 103 2.76 25.43 -11.52
CA ARG A 103 1.83 26.36 -12.13
C ARG A 103 2.07 26.42 -13.65
N GLY A 104 1.02 26.15 -14.43
CA GLY A 104 1.02 26.34 -15.90
C GLY A 104 1.21 25.08 -16.72
N ILE A 105 1.51 23.93 -16.14
CA ILE A 105 1.56 22.63 -16.84
C ILE A 105 0.31 21.83 -16.50
N SER A 106 -0.44 21.42 -17.53
CA SER A 106 -1.63 20.57 -17.34
C SER A 106 -1.25 19.13 -17.66
N PHE A 107 -1.18 18.30 -16.65
CA PHE A 107 -1.02 16.86 -16.78
C PHE A 107 -2.38 16.18 -16.91
N ARG A 108 -2.42 15.07 -17.64
CA ARG A 108 -3.58 14.17 -17.69
C ARG A 108 -3.46 13.06 -16.65
N GLU A 109 -2.23 12.66 -16.38
CA GLU A 109 -1.91 11.58 -15.46
C GLU A 109 -0.50 11.78 -14.91
N ARG A 110 -0.34 11.51 -13.62
CA ARG A 110 0.95 11.45 -12.92
C ARG A 110 0.82 10.37 -11.86
N VAL A 111 1.45 9.24 -12.06
CA VAL A 111 1.42 8.13 -11.11
C VAL A 111 2.81 7.54 -10.95
N ILE A 112 3.07 6.98 -9.78
CA ILE A 112 4.25 6.18 -9.49
C ILE A 112 3.75 4.83 -8.98
N ASN A 113 3.85 3.83 -9.82
CA ASN A 113 3.49 2.47 -9.48
C ASN A 113 4.64 1.80 -8.75
N LEU A 114 4.39 1.25 -7.59
CA LEU A 114 5.39 0.62 -6.74
C LEU A 114 5.19 -0.89 -6.65
N THR A 115 6.24 -1.64 -6.95
CA THR A 115 6.32 -3.06 -6.64
C THR A 115 7.47 -3.26 -5.64
N VAL A 116 7.12 -3.71 -4.44
CA VAL A 116 8.03 -3.88 -3.31
C VAL A 116 8.11 -5.36 -2.93
N ARG A 117 9.32 -5.89 -2.90
CA ARG A 117 9.61 -7.22 -2.36
C ARG A 117 10.39 -7.06 -1.07
N THR A 118 9.98 -7.73 -0.02
CA THR A 118 10.55 -7.57 1.31
C THR A 118 10.70 -8.91 2.03
N PRO A 119 11.62 -9.06 3.00
CA PRO A 119 11.57 -10.19 3.92
C PRO A 119 10.22 -10.25 4.64
N LYS A 120 9.66 -11.45 4.79
CA LYS A 120 8.34 -11.66 5.38
C LYS A 120 8.18 -11.16 6.81
N ASN A 121 9.25 -11.09 7.57
CA ASN A 121 9.19 -10.85 9.02
C ASN A 121 9.23 -9.37 9.42
N LEU A 122 9.06 -8.46 8.46
CA LEU A 122 8.98 -7.03 8.75
C LEU A 122 7.53 -6.63 9.03
N ASP A 123 7.33 -5.72 9.99
CA ASP A 123 6.11 -4.94 10.04
C ASP A 123 6.06 -4.01 8.83
N VAL A 124 4.87 -3.78 8.28
CA VAL A 124 4.65 -2.87 7.13
C VAL A 124 3.66 -1.79 7.54
N GLU A 125 4.07 -0.54 7.37
CA GLU A 125 3.24 0.63 7.60
C GLU A 125 3.15 1.43 6.30
N VAL A 126 1.93 1.74 5.85
CA VAL A 126 1.64 2.45 4.60
C VAL A 126 0.83 3.69 4.90
N ASP A 127 1.25 4.82 4.36
CA ASP A 127 0.50 6.07 4.26
C ASP A 127 0.34 6.36 2.76
N ASP A 128 -0.88 6.21 2.24
CA ASP A 128 -1.20 6.41 0.82
C ASP A 128 -2.30 7.47 0.64
N GLY A 129 -2.16 8.24 -0.40
CA GLY A 129 -3.18 9.24 -0.74
C GLY A 129 -4.33 8.67 -1.55
N SER A 130 -4.02 7.81 -2.52
CA SER A 130 -5.04 7.21 -3.39
C SER A 130 -4.45 6.18 -4.35
N GLY A 131 -5.20 5.14 -4.61
CA GLY A 131 -4.83 4.14 -5.60
C GLY A 131 -5.23 2.73 -5.21
N GLU A 132 -4.42 1.78 -5.59
CA GLU A 132 -4.61 0.38 -5.25
C GLU A 132 -3.45 -0.09 -4.38
N ILE A 133 -3.76 -0.64 -3.21
CA ILE A 133 -2.81 -1.26 -2.28
C ILE A 133 -3.04 -2.77 -2.29
N ASP A 134 -2.02 -3.55 -2.62
CA ASP A 134 -2.01 -5.02 -2.59
C ASP A 134 -0.86 -5.51 -1.71
N ILE A 135 -1.15 -6.03 -0.51
CA ILE A 135 -0.14 -6.54 0.43
C ILE A 135 -0.34 -8.04 0.65
N ALA A 136 0.71 -8.80 0.44
CA ALA A 136 0.60 -10.25 0.57
C ALA A 136 1.82 -10.90 1.26
N GLN A 137 1.54 -12.02 1.96
CA GLN A 137 2.57 -12.93 2.47
C GLN A 137 3.51 -12.28 3.51
N ILE A 138 2.99 -11.49 4.44
CA ILE A 138 3.74 -10.85 5.53
C ILE A 138 3.51 -11.62 6.85
N ASN A 139 4.59 -11.84 7.61
CA ASN A 139 4.52 -12.44 8.94
C ASN A 139 4.46 -11.39 10.06
N GLY A 140 4.82 -10.14 9.79
CA GLY A 140 4.69 -9.00 10.70
C GLY A 140 3.30 -8.38 10.69
N ASN A 141 3.13 -7.29 11.44
CA ASN A 141 1.90 -6.53 11.49
C ASN A 141 1.77 -5.59 10.28
N ILE A 142 0.55 -5.30 9.89
CA ILE A 142 0.22 -4.35 8.84
C ILE A 142 -0.55 -3.19 9.45
N ARG A 143 -0.14 -1.96 9.10
CA ARG A 143 -0.90 -0.74 9.37
C ARG A 143 -1.02 0.06 8.09
N ILE A 144 -2.24 0.46 7.73
CA ILE A 144 -2.53 1.27 6.55
C ILE A 144 -3.35 2.49 6.97
N ASP A 145 -2.96 3.66 6.46
CA ASP A 145 -3.71 4.90 6.44
C ASP A 145 -3.86 5.28 4.97
N ASP A 146 -5.09 5.20 4.42
CA ASP A 146 -5.37 5.47 3.01
C ASP A 146 -6.48 6.51 2.84
N GLY A 147 -6.29 7.42 1.93
CA GLY A 147 -7.31 8.41 1.60
C GLY A 147 -8.44 7.84 0.75
N SER A 148 -8.13 7.01 -0.24
CA SER A 148 -9.15 6.40 -1.09
C SER A 148 -8.58 5.37 -2.06
N GLY A 149 -9.33 4.32 -2.34
CA GLY A 149 -8.96 3.37 -3.38
C GLY A 149 -9.42 1.94 -3.11
N THR A 150 -8.56 1.00 -3.44
CA THR A 150 -8.80 -0.40 -3.13
C THR A 150 -7.65 -0.95 -2.31
N ILE A 151 -7.94 -1.49 -1.16
CA ILE A 151 -6.99 -2.15 -0.27
C ILE A 151 -7.25 -3.66 -0.32
N THR A 152 -6.29 -4.44 -0.76
CA THR A 152 -6.33 -5.90 -0.76
C THR A 152 -5.21 -6.46 0.09
N ILE A 153 -5.54 -7.22 1.13
CA ILE A 153 -4.57 -7.83 2.07
C ILE A 153 -4.82 -9.33 2.15
N ARG A 154 -3.75 -10.13 2.01
CA ARG A 154 -3.87 -11.59 2.08
C ARG A 154 -2.64 -12.30 2.62
N GLY A 155 -2.90 -13.33 3.44
CA GLY A 155 -1.84 -14.20 3.97
C GLY A 155 -0.93 -13.50 4.97
N ILE A 156 -1.53 -12.85 5.98
CA ILE A 156 -0.83 -12.12 7.03
C ILE A 156 -0.79 -12.96 8.32
N ARG A 157 0.38 -13.02 8.97
CA ARG A 157 0.51 -13.75 10.24
C ARG A 157 0.48 -12.84 11.47
N GLY A 158 0.59 -11.54 11.29
CA GLY A 158 0.42 -10.53 12.34
C GLY A 158 -1.00 -9.97 12.41
N ASP A 159 -1.14 -8.87 13.14
CA ASP A 159 -2.36 -8.09 13.20
C ASP A 159 -2.45 -7.14 12.00
N VAL A 160 -3.67 -6.77 11.62
CA VAL A 160 -3.97 -5.83 10.52
C VAL A 160 -4.80 -4.68 11.07
N GLU A 161 -4.34 -3.45 10.86
CA GLU A 161 -5.03 -2.21 11.21
C GLU A 161 -5.16 -1.35 9.95
N ILE A 162 -6.37 -0.92 9.62
CA ILE A 162 -6.69 -0.11 8.43
C ILE A 162 -7.53 1.07 8.86
N ASP A 163 -7.11 2.27 8.44
CA ASP A 163 -7.87 3.52 8.48
C ASP A 163 -8.01 3.98 7.01
N ASP A 164 -9.24 3.94 6.45
CA ASP A 164 -9.51 4.31 5.06
C ASP A 164 -10.59 5.39 4.97
N GLY A 165 -10.34 6.39 4.17
CA GLY A 165 -11.33 7.43 3.90
C GLY A 165 -12.49 6.95 3.04
N SER A 166 -12.19 6.16 1.97
CA SER A 166 -13.24 5.62 1.11
C SER A 166 -12.71 4.61 0.09
N GLY A 167 -13.48 3.56 -0.16
CA GLY A 167 -13.12 2.64 -1.22
C GLY A 167 -13.59 1.20 -1.01
N THR A 168 -12.72 0.28 -1.33
CA THR A 168 -12.98 -1.15 -1.11
C THR A 168 -11.85 -1.75 -0.30
N ILE A 169 -12.18 -2.40 0.79
CA ILE A 169 -11.24 -3.11 1.67
C ILE A 169 -11.54 -4.61 1.58
N GLU A 170 -10.58 -5.38 1.09
CA GLU A 170 -10.62 -6.84 1.03
C GLU A 170 -9.48 -7.42 1.86
N VAL A 171 -9.80 -8.11 2.96
CA VAL A 171 -8.82 -8.76 3.85
C VAL A 171 -9.11 -10.23 3.95
N SER A 172 -8.09 -11.06 3.69
CA SER A 172 -8.24 -12.52 3.79
C SER A 172 -7.01 -13.21 4.39
N ASP A 173 -7.26 -14.34 5.04
CA ASP A 173 -6.23 -15.23 5.57
C ASP A 173 -5.30 -14.54 6.56
N VAL A 174 -5.86 -13.96 7.64
CA VAL A 174 -5.13 -13.30 8.72
C VAL A 174 -5.11 -14.17 9.97
N THR A 175 -3.92 -14.44 10.53
CA THR A 175 -3.81 -15.21 11.78
C THR A 175 -3.86 -14.35 13.04
N GLY A 176 -3.75 -13.03 12.91
CA GLY A 176 -3.89 -12.04 13.97
C GLY A 176 -5.31 -11.48 14.08
N ASN A 177 -5.41 -10.32 14.72
CA ASN A 177 -6.62 -9.52 14.78
C ASN A 177 -6.73 -8.63 13.52
N VAL A 178 -7.96 -8.24 13.18
CA VAL A 178 -8.22 -7.24 12.13
C VAL A 178 -9.04 -6.11 12.72
N MET A 179 -8.54 -4.88 12.58
CA MET A 179 -9.23 -3.64 12.94
C MET A 179 -9.38 -2.79 11.69
N VAL A 180 -10.59 -2.35 11.39
CA VAL A 180 -10.92 -1.48 10.24
C VAL A 180 -11.73 -0.30 10.73
N ASP A 181 -11.28 0.91 10.37
CA ASP A 181 -12.03 2.16 10.45
C ASP A 181 -12.17 2.69 9.02
N ASP A 182 -13.39 2.69 8.47
CA ASP A 182 -13.68 3.13 7.10
C ASP A 182 -14.70 4.26 7.09
N GLY A 183 -14.40 5.30 6.35
CA GLY A 183 -15.35 6.41 6.17
C GLY A 183 -16.52 6.02 5.26
N SER A 184 -16.25 5.32 4.16
CA SER A 184 -17.32 4.85 3.25
C SER A 184 -16.84 3.84 2.21
N GLY A 185 -17.59 2.79 1.98
CA GLY A 185 -17.25 1.87 0.91
C GLY A 185 -17.73 0.44 1.10
N THR A 186 -16.89 -0.49 0.75
CA THR A 186 -17.16 -1.92 0.93
C THR A 186 -16.05 -2.56 1.75
N ILE A 187 -16.43 -3.28 2.79
CA ILE A 187 -15.52 -4.03 3.64
C ILE A 187 -15.84 -5.52 3.52
N ASP A 188 -14.90 -6.31 3.01
CA ASP A 188 -14.98 -7.76 2.92
C ASP A 188 -13.84 -8.42 3.72
N LEU A 189 -14.16 -9.04 4.86
CA LEU A 189 -13.21 -9.72 5.73
C LEU A 189 -13.47 -11.21 5.76
N THR A 190 -12.46 -12.03 5.44
CA THR A 190 -12.62 -13.48 5.35
C THR A 190 -11.42 -14.22 5.96
N ASN A 191 -11.68 -15.32 6.68
CA ASN A 191 -10.65 -16.17 7.30
C ASN A 191 -9.73 -15.40 8.27
N VAL A 192 -10.29 -14.81 9.31
CA VAL A 192 -9.55 -14.19 10.41
C VAL A 192 -9.51 -15.16 11.59
N GLU A 193 -8.32 -15.53 12.05
CA GLU A 193 -8.20 -16.52 13.13
C GLU A 193 -8.54 -15.97 14.53
N LYS A 194 -8.35 -14.66 14.75
CA LYS A 194 -8.66 -14.01 16.03
C LYS A 194 -9.85 -13.06 15.89
N ASP A 195 -9.79 -11.91 16.58
CA ASP A 195 -10.89 -10.98 16.69
C ASP A 195 -10.94 -10.01 15.49
N VAL A 196 -12.14 -9.54 15.18
CA VAL A 196 -12.43 -8.52 14.18
C VAL A 196 -13.15 -7.36 14.84
N GLU A 197 -12.65 -6.14 14.64
CA GLU A 197 -13.29 -4.90 15.03
C GLU A 197 -13.51 -4.01 13.82
N VAL A 198 -14.73 -3.50 13.62
CA VAL A 198 -15.08 -2.66 12.47
C VAL A 198 -15.86 -1.44 12.92
N THR A 199 -15.43 -0.28 12.40
CA THR A 199 -16.17 0.98 12.36
C THR A 199 -16.34 1.35 10.90
N ASP A 200 -17.57 1.62 10.44
CA ASP A 200 -17.87 2.08 9.07
C ASP A 200 -18.89 3.22 9.10
N GLY A 201 -18.59 4.30 8.41
CA GLY A 201 -19.47 5.45 8.27
C GLY A 201 -20.63 5.19 7.31
N SER A 202 -20.38 4.53 6.17
CA SER A 202 -21.44 4.13 5.24
C SER A 202 -20.96 3.14 4.19
N GLY A 203 -21.70 2.07 3.96
CA GLY A 203 -21.34 1.11 2.94
C GLY A 203 -21.86 -0.29 3.20
N SER A 204 -21.13 -1.28 2.73
CA SER A 204 -21.49 -2.67 2.93
C SER A 204 -20.38 -3.42 3.65
N ILE A 205 -20.71 -4.08 4.74
CA ILE A 205 -19.79 -4.90 5.52
C ILE A 205 -20.16 -6.37 5.33
N THR A 206 -19.20 -7.16 4.89
CA THR A 206 -19.29 -8.64 4.88
C THR A 206 -18.16 -9.21 5.71
N ILE A 207 -18.47 -10.03 6.70
CA ILE A 207 -17.50 -10.72 7.53
C ILE A 207 -17.82 -12.21 7.52
N ASP A 208 -16.87 -13.04 7.13
CA ASP A 208 -17.05 -14.49 7.05
C ASP A 208 -15.85 -15.24 7.63
N THR A 209 -16.12 -16.25 8.40
CA THR A 209 -15.13 -17.17 8.98
C THR A 209 -14.14 -16.46 9.93
N VAL A 210 -14.61 -16.17 11.14
CA VAL A 210 -13.83 -15.56 12.22
C VAL A 210 -13.65 -16.55 13.38
N GLY A 211 -12.41 -16.71 13.83
CA GLY A 211 -12.06 -17.59 14.93
C GLY A 211 -12.33 -17.01 16.32
N GLY A 212 -12.29 -15.70 16.46
CA GLY A 212 -12.53 -14.94 17.69
C GLY A 212 -13.88 -14.23 17.71
N ASP A 213 -13.94 -13.11 18.43
CA ASP A 213 -15.10 -12.23 18.54
C ASP A 213 -15.19 -11.27 17.34
N VAL A 214 -16.40 -10.84 16.98
CA VAL A 214 -16.65 -9.76 16.02
C VAL A 214 -17.33 -8.61 16.75
N ILE A 215 -16.71 -7.43 16.71
CA ILE A 215 -17.18 -6.21 17.34
C ILE A 215 -17.47 -5.19 16.25
N ILE A 216 -18.73 -4.84 16.06
CA ILE A 216 -19.13 -3.75 15.17
C ILE A 216 -19.40 -2.53 16.04
N LYS A 217 -18.51 -1.53 15.98
CA LYS A 217 -18.67 -0.29 16.76
C LYS A 217 -19.66 0.67 16.11
N ASP A 218 -19.59 0.74 14.76
CA ASP A 218 -20.54 1.46 13.92
C ASP A 218 -20.64 0.72 12.59
N ASP A 219 -21.82 0.61 12.00
CA ASP A 219 -22.06 0.09 10.65
C ASP A 219 -22.77 1.12 9.77
N GLY A 220 -22.83 2.37 10.22
CA GLY A 220 -23.32 3.52 9.49
C GLY A 220 -24.65 3.29 8.80
N SER A 221 -24.69 3.63 7.51
CA SER A 221 -25.86 3.36 6.65
C SER A 221 -25.48 2.37 5.55
N GLY A 222 -25.84 1.10 5.71
CA GLY A 222 -25.51 0.10 4.69
C GLY A 222 -25.93 -1.31 5.06
N GLY A 223 -25.36 -2.27 4.36
CA GLY A 223 -25.65 -3.68 4.57
C GLY A 223 -24.61 -4.35 5.47
N LEU A 224 -25.04 -5.01 6.53
CA LEU A 224 -24.18 -5.82 7.38
C LEU A 224 -24.49 -7.31 7.21
N ARG A 225 -23.47 -8.10 6.88
CA ARG A 225 -23.55 -9.55 6.77
C ARG A 225 -22.41 -10.22 7.53
N ILE A 226 -22.74 -10.96 8.59
CA ILE A 226 -21.77 -11.69 9.40
C ILE A 226 -22.11 -13.18 9.37
N ARG A 227 -21.13 -14.04 9.15
CA ARG A 227 -21.29 -15.50 9.06
C ARG A 227 -20.11 -16.22 9.71
N ASN A 228 -20.33 -17.47 10.12
CA ASN A 228 -19.29 -18.40 10.53
C ASN A 228 -18.33 -17.85 11.61
N VAL A 229 -18.87 -17.15 12.62
CA VAL A 229 -18.11 -16.62 13.76
C VAL A 229 -18.12 -17.67 14.89
N LYS A 230 -16.94 -18.03 15.41
CA LYS A 230 -16.82 -18.95 16.55
C LYS A 230 -17.02 -18.26 17.88
N GLY A 231 -16.62 -16.99 17.98
CA GLY A 231 -16.80 -16.17 19.16
C GLY A 231 -18.17 -15.49 19.22
N ARG A 232 -18.20 -14.35 19.91
CA ARG A 232 -19.41 -13.52 20.05
C ARG A 232 -19.49 -12.48 18.94
N VAL A 233 -20.71 -12.11 18.58
CA VAL A 233 -20.95 -10.94 17.75
C VAL A 233 -21.57 -9.86 18.63
N VAL A 234 -20.91 -8.72 18.73
CA VAL A 234 -21.31 -7.55 19.52
C VAL A 234 -21.51 -6.38 18.56
N LYS A 235 -22.66 -5.72 18.73
CA LYS A 235 -23.05 -4.54 17.95
C LYS A 235 -23.59 -3.48 18.87
#